data_54815d0e53992872c708c49688559207
#
_entry.id   54815d0e53992872c708c49688559207
#
_cell.length_a   1.000
_cell.length_b   1.000
_cell.length_c   1.000
_cell.angle_alpha   90.00
_cell.angle_beta   90.00
_cell.angle_gamma   90.00
#
_symmetry.space_group_name_H-M   'P 1'
#
loop_
_entity.id
_entity.type
_entity.pdbx_description
1 polymer ?
#
loop_
_entity_poly.entity_id
_entity_poly.type
_entity_poly.pdbx_seq_one_letter_code
_entity_poly.pdbx_strand_id
1 'polypeptide(L)'
;LWPVSAAFGWYMDSRSAKQNKQDEANRLSRDYVAGVNFLLSNQQDKAVDLFLDMLKEDTGTVEAHLTLGNLFRSRGEVDRAIRIHQTLMESASLTYEQRLLAIQQLGRDYMAAGLYDRAEDMFNQLTDETDFRIGALQQLLQIYQATSEWQKAIDGAERLVKLGKDKQRVEIAHF
;
A
#
# COMPACT_ATOMS: atom_id res chain seq x y z
N LEU A 1 7.93 51.52 15.43
CA LEU A 1 8.07 50.38 16.37
C LEU A 1 7.15 49.16 16.08
N TRP A 2 6.21 49.30 15.14
CA TRP A 2 5.24 48.20 14.80
C TRP A 2 5.79 47.04 13.94
N PRO A 3 6.78 47.17 13.04
CA PRO A 3 7.19 46.07 12.18
C PRO A 3 7.97 44.97 12.90
N VAL A 4 8.66 45.25 14.01
CA VAL A 4 9.48 44.26 14.73
C VAL A 4 8.62 43.31 15.55
N SER A 5 7.52 43.77 16.15
CA SER A 5 6.60 42.92 16.90
C SER A 5 5.80 41.97 16.00
N ALA A 6 5.42 42.41 14.79
CA ALA A 6 4.73 41.58 13.80
C ALA A 6 5.65 40.48 13.23
N ALA A 7 6.92 40.85 12.95
CA ALA A 7 7.92 39.90 12.48
C ALA A 7 8.27 38.84 13.55
N PHE A 8 8.35 39.26 14.82
CA PHE A 8 8.59 38.35 15.94
C PHE A 8 7.39 37.42 16.18
N GLY A 9 6.16 37.93 16.10
CA GLY A 9 4.94 37.12 16.20
C GLY A 9 4.88 36.06 15.08
N TRP A 10 5.13 36.48 13.84
CA TRP A 10 5.18 35.54 12.70
C TRP A 10 6.30 34.49 12.83
N TYR A 11 7.48 34.88 13.31
CA TYR A 11 8.60 33.96 13.55
C TYR A 11 8.27 32.94 14.65
N MET A 12 7.66 33.35 15.74
CA MET A 12 7.24 32.47 16.85
C MET A 12 6.13 31.51 16.40
N ASP A 13 5.16 32.00 15.64
CA ASP A 13 4.07 31.20 15.11
C ASP A 13 4.58 30.13 14.10
N SER A 14 5.47 30.55 13.20
CA SER A 14 6.09 29.62 12.24
C SER A 14 6.97 28.56 12.91
N ARG A 15 7.60 28.89 14.04
CA ARG A 15 8.44 27.98 14.81
C ARG A 15 7.59 26.99 15.61
N SER A 16 6.51 27.46 16.22
CA SER A 16 5.56 26.58 16.93
C SER A 16 4.84 25.62 15.96
N ALA A 17 4.45 26.11 14.78
CA ALA A 17 3.85 25.26 13.75
C ALA A 17 4.80 24.17 13.23
N LYS A 18 6.11 24.48 13.08
CA LYS A 18 7.12 23.48 12.73
C LYS A 18 7.32 22.46 13.84
N GLN A 19 7.35 22.90 15.09
CA GLN A 19 7.53 22.04 16.25
C GLN A 19 6.32 21.10 16.43
N ASN A 20 5.11 21.63 16.29
CA ASN A 20 3.89 20.84 16.35
C ASN A 20 3.85 19.76 15.25
N LYS A 21 4.22 20.09 14.01
CA LYS A 21 4.32 19.10 12.91
C LYS A 21 5.36 18.02 13.19
N GLN A 22 6.50 18.39 13.78
CA GLN A 22 7.55 17.44 14.13
C GLN A 22 7.11 16.51 15.26
N ASP A 23 6.43 17.05 16.27
CA ASP A 23 5.91 16.27 17.40
C ASP A 23 4.79 15.31 16.95
N GLU A 24 3.93 15.76 16.03
CA GLU A 24 2.89 14.93 15.39
C GLU A 24 3.50 13.81 14.57
N ALA A 25 4.50 14.09 13.72
CA ALA A 25 5.21 13.09 12.94
C ALA A 25 5.93 12.06 13.85
N ASN A 26 6.52 12.52 14.95
CA ASN A 26 7.18 11.65 15.93
C ASN A 26 6.17 10.77 16.69
N ARG A 27 4.97 11.31 17.01
CA ARG A 27 3.88 10.54 17.64
C ARG A 27 3.40 9.45 16.67
N LEU A 28 3.12 9.82 15.43
CA LEU A 28 2.64 8.91 14.39
C LEU A 28 3.61 7.75 14.16
N SER A 29 4.91 8.05 14.10
CA SER A 29 5.95 7.02 13.96
C SER A 29 5.97 6.07 15.16
N ARG A 30 5.80 6.58 16.38
CA ARG A 30 5.75 5.75 17.60
C ARG A 30 4.52 4.86 17.63
N ASP A 31 3.35 5.40 17.27
CA ASP A 31 2.09 4.66 17.25
C ASP A 31 2.11 3.56 16.18
N TYR A 32 2.69 3.85 15.01
CA TYR A 32 2.91 2.84 13.98
C TYR A 32 3.81 1.69 14.47
N VAL A 33 4.96 2.02 15.09
CA VAL A 33 5.88 1.02 15.66
C VAL A 33 5.20 0.22 16.77
N ALA A 34 4.38 0.86 17.62
CA ALA A 34 3.61 0.17 18.65
C ALA A 34 2.60 -0.81 18.04
N GLY A 35 1.89 -0.40 16.98
CA GLY A 35 0.98 -1.26 16.24
C GLY A 35 1.66 -2.49 15.65
N VAL A 36 2.82 -2.31 15.01
CA VAL A 36 3.65 -3.41 14.49
C VAL A 36 4.11 -4.35 15.61
N ASN A 37 4.51 -3.81 16.76
CA ASN A 37 4.89 -4.61 17.91
C ASN A 37 3.72 -5.45 18.45
N PHE A 38 2.48 -4.93 18.43
CA PHE A 38 1.30 -5.72 18.76
C PHE A 38 1.09 -6.87 17.78
N LEU A 39 1.32 -6.66 16.48
CA LEU A 39 1.25 -7.73 15.47
C LEU A 39 2.29 -8.82 15.72
N LEU A 40 3.53 -8.42 15.99
CA LEU A 40 4.63 -9.36 16.29
C LEU A 40 4.39 -10.15 17.58
N SER A 41 3.66 -9.55 18.53
CA SER A 41 3.28 -10.19 19.81
C SER A 41 1.97 -10.98 19.72
N ASN A 42 1.43 -11.22 18.53
CA ASN A 42 0.16 -11.89 18.26
C ASN A 42 -1.06 -11.23 18.94
N GLN A 43 -1.00 -9.93 19.18
CA GLN A 43 -2.08 -9.12 19.77
C GLN A 43 -2.81 -8.33 18.69
N GLN A 44 -3.37 -9.03 17.69
CA GLN A 44 -3.95 -8.44 16.49
C GLN A 44 -5.09 -7.44 16.77
N ASP A 45 -5.92 -7.69 17.79
CA ASP A 45 -7.03 -6.79 18.12
C ASP A 45 -6.53 -5.42 18.60
N LYS A 46 -5.48 -5.40 19.42
CA LYS A 46 -4.87 -4.14 19.87
C LYS A 46 -4.20 -3.38 18.71
N ALA A 47 -3.61 -4.11 17.77
CA ALA A 47 -3.05 -3.50 16.57
C ALA A 47 -4.14 -2.87 15.71
N VAL A 48 -5.28 -3.57 15.51
CA VAL A 48 -6.44 -3.05 14.76
C VAL A 48 -6.96 -1.77 15.41
N ASP A 49 -7.21 -1.80 16.74
CA ASP A 49 -7.73 -0.63 17.45
C ASP A 49 -6.80 0.58 17.29
N LEU A 50 -5.50 0.37 17.47
CA LEU A 50 -4.51 1.44 17.35
C LEU A 50 -4.46 2.02 15.91
N PHE A 51 -4.42 1.16 14.88
CA PHE A 51 -4.41 1.63 13.49
C PHE A 51 -5.71 2.32 13.10
N LEU A 52 -6.86 1.86 13.59
CA LEU A 52 -8.14 2.54 13.37
C LEU A 52 -8.17 3.92 14.02
N ASP A 53 -7.59 4.06 15.22
CA ASP A 53 -7.50 5.37 15.88
C ASP A 53 -6.58 6.33 15.12
N MET A 54 -5.45 5.83 14.60
CA MET A 54 -4.57 6.62 13.72
C MET A 54 -5.30 7.12 12.48
N LEU A 55 -6.18 6.31 11.88
CA LEU A 55 -6.94 6.71 10.69
C LEU A 55 -8.04 7.74 10.99
N LYS A 56 -8.66 7.69 12.18
CA LYS A 56 -9.71 8.65 12.60
C LYS A 56 -9.17 10.06 12.74
N GLU A 57 -7.92 10.22 13.15
CA GLU A 57 -7.29 11.51 13.36
C GLU A 57 -6.80 12.18 12.07
N ASP A 58 -7.14 11.63 10.89
CA ASP A 58 -6.66 12.06 9.56
C ASP A 58 -5.11 12.11 9.45
N THR A 59 -4.45 11.49 10.41
CA THR A 59 -2.98 11.40 10.51
C THR A 59 -2.45 10.05 10.02
N GLY A 60 -3.34 9.19 9.54
CA GLY A 60 -2.98 7.86 9.09
C GLY A 60 -2.03 7.90 7.91
N THR A 61 -0.81 7.38 8.10
CA THR A 61 0.15 7.23 7.02
C THR A 61 -0.32 6.18 6.00
N VAL A 62 0.20 6.27 4.79
CA VAL A 62 -0.01 5.25 3.74
C VAL A 62 0.30 3.86 4.29
N GLU A 63 1.38 3.74 5.06
CA GLU A 63 1.83 2.50 5.68
C GLU A 63 0.82 1.95 6.69
N ALA A 64 0.18 2.82 7.48
CA ALA A 64 -0.87 2.42 8.42
C ALA A 64 -2.10 1.86 7.69
N HIS A 65 -2.55 2.52 6.61
CA HIS A 65 -3.62 2.02 5.76
C HIS A 65 -3.30 0.66 5.15
N LEU A 66 -2.11 0.54 4.55
CA LEU A 66 -1.66 -0.71 3.92
C LEU A 66 -1.58 -1.85 4.95
N THR A 67 -1.02 -1.56 6.14
CA THR A 67 -0.88 -2.56 7.22
C THR A 67 -2.24 -3.00 7.74
N LEU A 68 -3.14 -2.05 7.99
CA LEU A 68 -4.48 -2.36 8.50
C LEU A 68 -5.32 -3.13 7.48
N GLY A 69 -5.29 -2.73 6.21
CA GLY A 69 -5.98 -3.47 5.15
C GLY A 69 -5.46 -4.90 5.02
N ASN A 70 -4.13 -5.09 5.03
CA ASN A 70 -3.53 -6.43 5.01
C ASN A 70 -3.93 -7.27 6.22
N LEU A 71 -4.03 -6.65 7.40
CA LEU A 71 -4.46 -7.32 8.62
C LEU A 71 -5.92 -7.78 8.50
N PHE A 72 -6.83 -6.94 8.01
CA PHE A 72 -8.22 -7.34 7.77
C PHE A 72 -8.33 -8.48 6.77
N ARG A 73 -7.57 -8.42 5.66
CA ARG A 73 -7.53 -9.51 4.68
C ARG A 73 -7.06 -10.83 5.30
N SER A 74 -5.99 -10.81 6.10
CA SER A 74 -5.46 -12.01 6.76
C SER A 74 -6.42 -12.64 7.78
N ARG A 75 -7.33 -11.83 8.34
CA ARG A 75 -8.40 -12.28 9.24
C ARG A 75 -9.65 -12.77 8.50
N GLY A 76 -9.66 -12.68 7.16
CA GLY A 76 -10.83 -12.99 6.35
C GLY A 76 -11.89 -11.87 6.32
N GLU A 77 -11.61 -10.71 6.91
CA GLU A 77 -12.48 -9.53 6.92
C GLU A 77 -12.31 -8.73 5.61
N VAL A 78 -12.51 -9.39 4.47
CA VAL A 78 -12.10 -8.88 3.15
C VAL A 78 -12.82 -7.60 2.77
N ASP A 79 -14.10 -7.43 3.11
CA ASP A 79 -14.87 -6.21 2.83
C ASP A 79 -14.26 -4.98 3.52
N ARG A 80 -13.71 -5.16 4.72
CA ARG A 80 -13.00 -4.10 5.45
C ARG A 80 -11.67 -3.77 4.77
N ALA A 81 -10.91 -4.77 4.36
CA ALA A 81 -9.67 -4.58 3.62
C ALA A 81 -9.89 -3.77 2.34
N ILE A 82 -10.91 -4.15 1.55
CA ILE A 82 -11.29 -3.44 0.32
C ILE A 82 -11.57 -1.97 0.62
N ARG A 83 -12.40 -1.67 1.64
CA ARG A 83 -12.74 -0.28 2.00
C ARG A 83 -11.51 0.54 2.37
N ILE A 84 -10.62 -0.01 3.19
CA ILE A 84 -9.38 0.67 3.63
C ILE A 84 -8.49 0.99 2.43
N HIS A 85 -8.25 0.03 1.54
CA HIS A 85 -7.40 0.25 0.38
C HIS A 85 -8.07 1.14 -0.68
N GLN A 86 -9.41 1.11 -0.83
CA GLN A 86 -10.15 2.04 -1.68
C GLN A 86 -10.04 3.48 -1.15
N THR A 87 -10.26 3.70 0.15
CA THR A 87 -10.07 5.01 0.78
C THR A 87 -8.65 5.54 0.55
N LEU A 88 -7.65 4.67 0.67
CA LEU A 88 -6.27 5.05 0.37
C LEU A 88 -6.10 5.48 -1.09
N MET A 89 -6.69 4.76 -2.04
CA MET A 89 -6.64 5.09 -3.48
C MET A 89 -7.27 6.45 -3.83
N GLU A 90 -8.25 6.89 -3.05
CA GLU A 90 -8.92 8.19 -3.21
C GLU A 90 -8.07 9.36 -2.72
N SER A 91 -7.02 9.11 -1.94
CA SER A 91 -6.13 10.15 -1.43
C SER A 91 -5.36 10.84 -2.56
N ALA A 92 -5.45 12.15 -2.60
CA ALA A 92 -4.73 12.97 -3.58
C ALA A 92 -3.23 13.11 -3.28
N SER A 93 -2.80 12.76 -2.08
CA SER A 93 -1.42 12.94 -1.60
C SER A 93 -0.49 11.77 -1.88
N LEU A 94 -0.98 10.68 -2.51
CA LEU A 94 -0.16 9.51 -2.82
C LEU A 94 0.91 9.84 -3.85
N THR A 95 2.14 9.41 -3.56
CA THR A 95 3.18 9.32 -4.59
C THR A 95 2.83 8.25 -5.63
N TYR A 96 3.50 8.29 -6.77
CA TYR A 96 3.30 7.28 -7.82
C TYR A 96 3.51 5.85 -7.29
N GLU A 97 4.62 5.61 -6.59
CA GLU A 97 4.94 4.30 -6.01
C GLU A 97 3.90 3.85 -4.97
N GLN A 98 3.46 4.76 -4.10
CA GLN A 98 2.43 4.46 -3.10
C GLN A 98 1.10 4.07 -3.76
N ARG A 99 0.77 4.73 -4.88
CA ARG A 99 -0.41 4.37 -5.68
C ARG A 99 -0.30 2.97 -6.27
N LEU A 100 0.85 2.60 -6.82
CA LEU A 100 1.09 1.24 -7.34
C LEU A 100 0.97 0.18 -6.23
N LEU A 101 1.50 0.46 -5.04
CA LEU A 101 1.34 -0.41 -3.87
C LEU A 101 -0.13 -0.56 -3.48
N ALA A 102 -0.90 0.53 -3.44
CA ALA A 102 -2.32 0.50 -3.12
C ALA A 102 -3.11 -0.31 -4.16
N ILE A 103 -2.84 -0.14 -5.46
CA ILE A 103 -3.41 -0.95 -6.55
C ILE A 103 -3.12 -2.44 -6.32
N GLN A 104 -1.87 -2.78 -6.01
CA GLN A 104 -1.49 -4.17 -5.76
C GLN A 104 -2.25 -4.77 -4.57
N GLN A 105 -2.38 -4.03 -3.46
CA GLN A 105 -3.09 -4.53 -2.29
C GLN A 105 -4.60 -4.67 -2.55
N LEU A 106 -5.20 -3.71 -3.23
CA LEU A 106 -6.61 -3.77 -3.62
C LEU A 106 -6.89 -4.95 -4.57
N GLY A 107 -5.99 -5.22 -5.52
CA GLY A 107 -6.06 -6.41 -6.37
C GLY A 107 -6.05 -7.72 -5.56
N ARG A 108 -5.20 -7.80 -4.54
CA ARG A 108 -5.16 -8.96 -3.62
C ARG A 108 -6.43 -9.10 -2.78
N ASP A 109 -7.03 -7.98 -2.37
CA ASP A 109 -8.29 -8.00 -1.65
C ASP A 109 -9.42 -8.53 -2.55
N TYR A 110 -9.48 -8.08 -3.79
CA TYR A 110 -10.46 -8.58 -4.76
C TYR A 110 -10.26 -10.08 -5.06
N MET A 111 -9.00 -10.55 -5.13
CA MET A 111 -8.70 -11.99 -5.22
C MET A 111 -9.28 -12.74 -4.02
N ALA A 112 -9.03 -12.26 -2.80
CA ALA A 112 -9.53 -12.87 -1.57
C ALA A 112 -11.07 -12.86 -1.48
N ALA A 113 -11.71 -11.86 -2.09
CA ALA A 113 -13.17 -11.76 -2.21
C ALA A 113 -13.77 -12.62 -3.34
N GLY A 114 -12.94 -13.23 -4.20
CA GLY A 114 -13.40 -13.94 -5.40
C GLY A 114 -13.91 -13.02 -6.52
N LEU A 115 -13.62 -11.72 -6.44
CA LEU A 115 -13.99 -10.70 -7.43
C LEU A 115 -12.92 -10.64 -8.52
N TYR A 116 -12.78 -11.70 -9.29
CA TYR A 116 -11.68 -11.91 -10.23
C TYR A 116 -11.61 -10.86 -11.34
N ASP A 117 -12.73 -10.39 -11.87
CA ASP A 117 -12.74 -9.33 -12.90
C ASP A 117 -12.10 -8.04 -12.38
N ARG A 118 -12.46 -7.65 -11.14
CA ARG A 118 -11.89 -6.46 -10.51
C ARG A 118 -10.40 -6.64 -10.17
N ALA A 119 -10.02 -7.84 -9.74
CA ALA A 119 -8.63 -8.16 -9.48
C ALA A 119 -7.79 -8.11 -10.76
N GLU A 120 -8.31 -8.64 -11.88
CA GLU A 120 -7.68 -8.57 -13.20
C GLU A 120 -7.41 -7.12 -13.62
N ASP A 121 -8.40 -6.23 -13.46
CA ASP A 121 -8.26 -4.81 -13.76
C ASP A 121 -7.13 -4.14 -12.95
N MET A 122 -7.00 -4.49 -11.66
CA MET A 122 -5.94 -3.95 -10.81
C MET A 122 -4.57 -4.45 -11.24
N PHE A 123 -4.41 -5.75 -11.44
CA PHE A 123 -3.12 -6.32 -11.80
C PHE A 123 -2.68 -5.97 -13.23
N ASN A 124 -3.60 -5.78 -14.17
CA ASN A 124 -3.28 -5.30 -15.52
C ASN A 124 -2.59 -3.94 -15.50
N GLN A 125 -2.99 -3.01 -14.61
CA GLN A 125 -2.34 -1.71 -14.45
C GLN A 125 -0.87 -1.81 -14.01
N LEU A 126 -0.47 -2.94 -13.42
CA LEU A 126 0.88 -3.17 -12.90
C LEU A 126 1.79 -3.93 -13.87
N THR A 127 1.27 -4.43 -15.00
CA THR A 127 2.05 -5.27 -15.93
C THR A 127 3.17 -4.51 -16.66
N ASP A 128 3.06 -3.20 -16.77
CA ASP A 128 4.07 -2.36 -17.42
C ASP A 128 5.10 -1.78 -16.42
N GLU A 129 4.83 -1.91 -15.12
CA GLU A 129 5.68 -1.42 -14.03
C GLU A 129 6.77 -2.42 -13.69
N THR A 130 8.02 -2.04 -13.85
CA THR A 130 9.19 -2.96 -13.76
C THR A 130 9.21 -3.74 -12.45
N ASP A 131 8.99 -3.07 -11.33
CA ASP A 131 9.09 -3.69 -10.00
C ASP A 131 7.86 -4.54 -9.63
N PHE A 132 6.72 -4.29 -10.26
CA PHE A 132 5.46 -4.97 -10.00
C PHE A 132 5.10 -6.02 -11.04
N ARG A 133 5.66 -5.94 -12.23
CA ARG A 133 5.31 -6.75 -13.42
C ARG A 133 5.26 -8.24 -13.15
N ILE A 134 6.32 -8.79 -12.57
CA ILE A 134 6.41 -10.24 -12.33
C ILE A 134 5.31 -10.68 -11.35
N GLY A 135 5.15 -9.94 -10.24
CA GLY A 135 4.11 -10.23 -9.27
C GLY A 135 2.70 -10.09 -9.85
N ALA A 136 2.45 -9.07 -10.66
CA ALA A 136 1.17 -8.86 -11.33
C ALA A 136 0.84 -10.01 -12.31
N LEU A 137 1.79 -10.42 -13.15
CA LEU A 137 1.60 -11.54 -14.06
C LEU A 137 1.35 -12.86 -13.34
N GLN A 138 1.99 -13.09 -12.20
CA GLN A 138 1.73 -14.26 -11.36
C GLN A 138 0.30 -14.27 -10.80
N GLN A 139 -0.19 -13.13 -10.35
CA GLN A 139 -1.57 -13.00 -9.87
C GLN A 139 -2.59 -13.16 -11.01
N LEU A 140 -2.33 -12.56 -12.17
CA LEU A 140 -3.16 -12.74 -13.37
C LEU A 140 -3.23 -14.21 -13.80
N LEU A 141 -2.11 -14.94 -13.75
CA LEU A 141 -2.08 -16.35 -14.05
C LEU A 141 -3.00 -17.17 -13.11
N GLN A 142 -2.98 -16.84 -11.80
CA GLN A 142 -3.88 -17.47 -10.82
C GLN A 142 -5.35 -17.15 -11.11
N ILE A 143 -5.67 -15.90 -11.49
CA ILE A 143 -7.03 -15.50 -11.89
C ILE A 143 -7.48 -16.32 -13.10
N TYR A 144 -6.70 -16.36 -14.17
CA TYR A 144 -7.06 -17.05 -15.40
C TYR A 144 -7.22 -18.57 -15.20
N GLN A 145 -6.44 -19.17 -14.31
CA GLN A 145 -6.63 -20.56 -13.92
C GLN A 145 -7.93 -20.76 -13.13
N ALA A 146 -8.26 -19.85 -12.20
CA ALA A 146 -9.49 -19.92 -11.40
C ALA A 146 -10.75 -19.71 -12.25
N THR A 147 -10.67 -18.85 -13.28
CA THR A 147 -11.77 -18.55 -14.20
C THR A 147 -11.81 -19.45 -15.44
N SER A 148 -10.86 -20.40 -15.54
CA SER A 148 -10.71 -21.32 -16.70
C SER A 148 -10.43 -20.60 -18.03
N GLU A 149 -9.81 -19.44 -17.99
CA GLU A 149 -9.38 -18.68 -19.17
C GLU A 149 -8.01 -19.15 -19.68
N TRP A 150 -7.97 -20.39 -20.16
CA TRP A 150 -6.72 -21.12 -20.43
C TRP A 150 -5.80 -20.44 -21.44
N GLN A 151 -6.34 -19.73 -22.45
CA GLN A 151 -5.52 -19.03 -23.43
C GLN A 151 -4.78 -17.86 -22.77
N LYS A 152 -5.47 -17.04 -21.97
CA LYS A 152 -4.83 -15.96 -21.22
C LYS A 152 -3.79 -16.49 -20.22
N ALA A 153 -4.06 -17.64 -19.60
CA ALA A 153 -3.11 -18.29 -18.69
C ALA A 153 -1.81 -18.69 -19.41
N ILE A 154 -1.91 -19.28 -20.61
CA ILE A 154 -0.75 -19.66 -21.43
C ILE A 154 0.05 -18.42 -21.83
N ASP A 155 -0.61 -17.39 -22.37
CA ASP A 155 0.04 -16.13 -22.79
C ASP A 155 0.76 -15.45 -21.61
N GLY A 156 0.14 -15.45 -20.43
CA GLY A 156 0.73 -14.92 -19.19
C GLY A 156 1.96 -15.71 -18.74
N ALA A 157 1.90 -17.03 -18.81
CA ALA A 157 3.02 -17.91 -18.47
C ALA A 157 4.21 -17.72 -19.45
N GLU A 158 3.96 -17.59 -20.74
CA GLU A 158 4.99 -17.32 -21.73
C GLU A 158 5.69 -15.96 -21.47
N ARG A 159 4.93 -14.92 -21.13
CA ARG A 159 5.49 -13.62 -20.74
C ARG A 159 6.41 -13.74 -19.52
N LEU A 160 6.01 -14.50 -18.49
CA LEU A 160 6.83 -14.74 -17.30
C LEU A 160 8.13 -15.47 -17.62
N VAL A 161 8.09 -16.51 -18.46
CA VAL A 161 9.27 -17.26 -18.91
C VAL A 161 10.24 -16.35 -19.65
N LYS A 162 9.72 -15.48 -20.54
CA LYS A 162 10.56 -14.52 -21.29
C LYS A 162 11.26 -13.55 -20.33
N LEU A 163 10.54 -12.96 -19.38
CA LEU A 163 11.12 -12.05 -18.39
C LEU A 163 12.18 -12.73 -17.52
N GLY A 164 11.99 -13.98 -17.13
CA GLY A 164 12.98 -14.76 -16.39
C GLY A 164 14.26 -14.99 -17.20
N LYS A 165 14.17 -15.27 -18.49
CA LYS A 165 15.32 -15.45 -19.39
C LYS A 165 16.08 -14.13 -19.60
N ASP A 166 15.37 -13.02 -19.77
CA ASP A 166 15.98 -11.70 -19.95
C ASP A 166 16.74 -11.28 -18.68
N LYS A 167 16.20 -11.52 -17.48
CA LYS A 167 16.88 -11.26 -16.21
C LYS A 167 18.16 -12.07 -16.07
N GLN A 168 18.15 -13.36 -16.40
CA GLN A 168 19.33 -14.22 -16.38
C GLN A 168 20.43 -13.73 -17.36
N ARG A 169 20.03 -13.26 -18.55
CA ARG A 169 20.98 -12.72 -19.55
C ARG A 169 21.69 -11.46 -19.05
N VAL A 170 20.96 -10.59 -18.36
CA VAL A 170 21.54 -9.36 -17.78
C VAL A 170 22.51 -9.69 -16.67
N GLU A 171 22.18 -10.61 -15.80
CA GLU A 171 23.06 -11.06 -14.70
C GLU A 171 24.36 -11.69 -15.25
N ILE A 172 24.30 -12.49 -16.30
CA ILE A 172 25.51 -13.10 -16.92
C ILE A 172 26.39 -12.05 -17.63
N ALA A 173 25.82 -11.00 -18.18
CA ALA A 173 26.56 -9.95 -18.88
C ALA A 173 27.33 -9.01 -17.93
N HIS A 174 27.07 -9.06 -16.64
CA HIS A 174 27.74 -8.26 -15.61
C HIS A 174 28.92 -9.01 -14.90
N PHE A 175 29.19 -10.24 -15.29
CA PHE A 175 30.37 -11.02 -14.89
C PHE A 175 31.39 -11.14 -16.02
#